data_6a44dbc71a82979472f9d47212a4402d
#
_entry.id   6a44dbc71a82979472f9d47212a4402d
#
_cell.length_a   1.000
_cell.length_b   1.000
_cell.length_c   1.000
_cell.angle_alpha   90.00
_cell.angle_beta   90.00
_cell.angle_gamma   90.00
#
_symmetry.space_group_name_H-M   'P 1'
#
loop_
_entity.id
_entity.type
_entity.pdbx_description
1 polymer ?
#
loop_
_entity_poly.entity_id
_entity_poly.type
_entity_poly.pdbx_seq_one_letter_code
_entity_poly.pdbx_strand_id
1 'polypeptide(L)'
;MRGSVSFGHGRVGKHRKHPGGRGNAGGLLHHRTLFDKYHPGYFGKVGMRVFHLKKNLYFRPCINLDKLLSLVPKDVLEQAKTVKDKTLTIDVTKYGYYKVLGKGKLPIPVVVKAKFFSKEAEVRIKEAGGACVLIA
;
A
#
# COMPACT_ATOMS: atom_id res chain seq x y z
N MET A 1 56.98 -4.67 5.93
CA MET A 1 56.92 -5.07 7.34
C MET A 1 57.58 -6.44 7.52
N ARG A 2 58.79 -6.50 8.05
CA ARG A 2 59.45 -7.77 8.35
C ARG A 2 59.21 -8.11 9.83
N GLY A 3 59.08 -9.40 10.18
CA GLY A 3 58.80 -9.86 11.55
C GLY A 3 57.36 -9.72 12.03
N SER A 4 56.46 -9.31 11.17
CA SER A 4 55.03 -9.18 11.49
C SER A 4 54.30 -10.48 11.23
N VAL A 5 53.71 -11.10 12.25
CA VAL A 5 53.05 -12.42 12.15
C VAL A 5 51.64 -12.31 11.60
N SER A 6 50.88 -11.26 11.95
CA SER A 6 49.47 -11.13 11.58
C SER A 6 49.16 -9.77 10.95
N PHE A 7 50.14 -8.95 10.64
CA PHE A 7 50.01 -7.62 10.04
C PHE A 7 48.96 -6.72 10.74
N GLY A 8 48.88 -6.82 12.08
CA GLY A 8 47.95 -6.04 12.91
C GLY A 8 46.54 -6.65 13.06
N HIS A 9 46.28 -7.83 12.49
CA HIS A 9 44.95 -8.44 12.53
C HIS A 9 44.76 -9.50 13.64
N GLY A 10 45.76 -9.75 14.45
CA GLY A 10 45.73 -10.75 15.53
C GLY A 10 45.67 -12.20 15.01
N ARG A 11 45.78 -13.14 15.96
CA ARG A 11 45.79 -14.57 15.64
C ARG A 11 44.43 -15.26 15.84
N VAL A 12 43.62 -14.79 16.78
CA VAL A 12 42.36 -15.40 17.17
C VAL A 12 41.24 -15.03 16.17
N GLY A 13 40.94 -13.74 16.02
CA GLY A 13 39.89 -13.27 15.11
C GLY A 13 40.26 -13.41 13.63
N LYS A 14 41.51 -13.17 13.28
CA LYS A 14 42.04 -13.14 11.92
C LYS A 14 41.30 -12.10 11.05
N HIS A 15 41.84 -11.80 9.89
CA HIS A 15 41.18 -10.92 8.92
C HIS A 15 40.57 -11.78 7.81
N ARG A 16 39.32 -12.16 8.01
CA ARG A 16 38.56 -12.96 7.04
C ARG A 16 37.49 -12.10 6.38
N LYS A 17 37.22 -12.38 5.11
CA LYS A 17 36.28 -11.57 4.28
C LYS A 17 34.82 -11.77 4.68
N HIS A 18 34.43 -13.00 5.04
CA HIS A 18 33.05 -13.36 5.35
C HIS A 18 32.98 -14.31 6.56
N PRO A 19 33.25 -13.83 7.78
CA PRO A 19 33.31 -14.69 8.98
C PRO A 19 31.96 -15.28 9.38
N GLY A 20 30.84 -14.63 9.00
CA GLY A 20 29.48 -15.13 9.23
C GLY A 20 28.85 -15.81 8.02
N GLY A 21 29.57 -15.95 6.92
CA GLY A 21 29.03 -16.40 5.65
C GLY A 21 28.58 -15.25 4.76
N ARG A 22 28.32 -15.53 3.50
CA ARG A 22 27.88 -14.52 2.52
C ARG A 22 26.36 -14.38 2.50
N GLY A 23 25.87 -13.16 2.31
CA GLY A 23 24.46 -12.86 2.14
C GLY A 23 23.60 -13.33 3.32
N ASN A 24 22.52 -14.05 3.02
CA ASN A 24 21.56 -14.56 4.01
C ASN A 24 21.94 -15.94 4.59
N ALA A 25 23.20 -16.31 4.55
CA ALA A 25 23.68 -17.57 5.11
C ALA A 25 23.46 -17.63 6.62
N GLY A 26 23.19 -18.82 7.14
CA GLY A 26 23.01 -19.05 8.58
C GLY A 26 21.67 -18.61 9.15
N GLY A 27 20.65 -18.35 8.32
CA GLY A 27 19.35 -17.87 8.77
C GLY A 27 18.57 -18.81 9.70
N LEU A 28 18.81 -20.12 9.62
CA LEU A 28 18.26 -21.12 10.57
C LEU A 28 19.27 -21.53 11.65
N LEU A 29 20.48 -21.03 11.61
CA LEU A 29 21.58 -21.39 12.51
C LEU A 29 22.06 -20.17 13.30
N HIS A 30 23.26 -19.69 13.00
CA HIS A 30 23.93 -18.65 13.77
C HIS A 30 23.34 -17.23 13.57
N HIS A 31 22.55 -16.99 12.54
CA HIS A 31 21.80 -15.74 12.33
C HIS A 31 20.29 -15.87 12.64
N ARG A 32 19.87 -16.96 13.26
CA ARG A 32 18.46 -17.27 13.54
C ARG A 32 17.75 -16.15 14.34
N THR A 33 18.42 -15.58 15.33
CA THR A 33 17.87 -14.50 16.13
C THR A 33 17.49 -13.27 15.32
N LEU A 34 18.29 -12.93 14.30
CA LEU A 34 18.01 -11.81 13.38
C LEU A 34 16.80 -12.10 12.51
N PHE A 35 16.71 -13.32 11.95
CA PHE A 35 15.58 -13.72 11.11
C PHE A 35 14.29 -13.80 11.92
N ASP A 36 14.30 -14.42 13.08
CA ASP A 36 13.09 -14.57 13.90
C ASP A 36 12.59 -13.23 14.45
N LYS A 37 13.49 -12.31 14.78
CA LYS A 37 13.15 -11.00 15.33
C LYS A 37 12.69 -10.00 14.27
N TYR A 38 13.42 -9.90 13.15
CA TYR A 38 13.19 -8.84 12.15
C TYR A 38 12.45 -9.31 10.90
N HIS A 39 12.43 -10.61 10.65
CA HIS A 39 11.76 -11.23 9.49
C HIS A 39 10.97 -12.47 9.90
N PRO A 40 9.98 -12.34 10.83
CA PRO A 40 9.16 -13.48 11.22
C PRO A 40 8.42 -14.06 10.01
N GLY A 41 8.40 -15.39 9.90
CA GLY A 41 7.79 -16.08 8.76
C GLY A 41 8.61 -16.09 7.47
N TYR A 42 9.90 -15.72 7.52
CA TYR A 42 10.79 -15.75 6.35
C TYR A 42 10.94 -17.17 5.78
N PHE A 43 11.09 -18.16 6.66
CA PHE A 43 11.19 -19.58 6.29
C PHE A 43 9.83 -20.25 6.30
N GLY A 44 9.69 -21.29 5.48
CA GLY A 44 8.48 -22.08 5.39
C GLY A 44 7.58 -21.65 4.24
N LYS A 45 6.43 -22.32 4.15
CA LYS A 45 5.38 -22.09 3.15
C LYS A 45 4.05 -22.07 3.87
N VAL A 46 3.20 -21.10 3.55
CA VAL A 46 1.86 -20.95 4.12
C VAL A 46 0.84 -20.88 2.99
N GLY A 47 -0.27 -21.60 3.18
CA GLY A 47 -1.41 -21.59 2.26
C GLY A 47 -1.22 -22.49 1.03
N MET A 48 -2.29 -22.59 0.26
CA MET A 48 -2.35 -23.35 -0.98
C MET A 48 -1.82 -22.51 -2.15
N ARG A 49 -1.20 -23.18 -3.11
CA ARG A 49 -0.76 -22.54 -4.35
C ARG A 49 -1.90 -22.48 -5.33
N VAL A 50 -1.98 -21.38 -6.07
CA VAL A 50 -2.91 -21.23 -7.20
C VAL A 50 -2.09 -21.35 -8.48
N PHE A 51 -2.34 -22.39 -9.27
CA PHE A 51 -1.73 -22.54 -10.58
C PHE A 51 -2.33 -21.55 -11.56
N HIS A 52 -1.50 -20.95 -12.40
CA HIS A 52 -1.88 -19.91 -13.35
C HIS A 52 -2.67 -18.77 -12.69
N LEU A 53 -2.10 -18.19 -11.65
CA LEU A 53 -2.67 -17.04 -10.94
C LEU A 53 -2.81 -15.83 -11.87
N LYS A 54 -4.04 -15.49 -12.20
CA LYS A 54 -4.37 -14.30 -12.99
C LYS A 54 -4.53 -13.10 -12.04
N LYS A 55 -3.50 -12.27 -11.91
CA LYS A 55 -3.52 -11.10 -11.02
C LYS A 55 -4.60 -10.07 -11.37
N ASN A 56 -5.01 -10.01 -12.65
CA ASN A 56 -6.06 -9.10 -13.11
C ASN A 56 -7.43 -9.34 -12.45
N LEU A 57 -7.72 -10.57 -11.99
CA LEU A 57 -8.94 -10.87 -11.27
C LEU A 57 -9.07 -10.11 -9.94
N TYR A 58 -7.94 -9.80 -9.32
CA TYR A 58 -7.85 -9.12 -8.02
C TYR A 58 -7.49 -7.64 -8.15
N PHE A 59 -7.27 -7.14 -9.37
CA PHE A 59 -6.89 -5.76 -9.59
C PHE A 59 -8.07 -4.83 -9.31
N ARG A 60 -8.09 -4.26 -8.10
CA ARG A 60 -9.13 -3.35 -7.61
C ARG A 60 -8.50 -2.22 -6.79
N PRO A 61 -7.74 -1.32 -7.42
CA PRO A 61 -7.17 -0.19 -6.72
C PRO A 61 -8.25 0.62 -6.02
N CYS A 62 -7.99 0.99 -4.77
CA CYS A 62 -8.96 1.66 -3.93
C CYS A 62 -8.53 3.08 -3.57
N ILE A 63 -9.52 3.95 -3.33
CA ILE A 63 -9.35 5.31 -2.84
C ILE A 63 -10.26 5.56 -1.66
N ASN A 64 -9.82 6.33 -0.68
CA ASN A 64 -10.63 6.76 0.46
C ASN A 64 -11.33 8.10 0.19
N LEU A 65 -12.39 8.38 0.95
CA LEU A 65 -13.15 9.62 0.82
C LEU A 65 -12.31 10.88 1.07
N ASP A 66 -11.35 10.84 1.99
CA ASP A 66 -10.43 11.95 2.28
C ASP A 66 -9.56 12.33 1.08
N LYS A 67 -9.27 11.39 0.18
CA LYS A 67 -8.47 11.60 -1.03
C LYS A 67 -9.31 11.87 -2.28
N LEU A 68 -10.62 11.67 -2.21
CA LEU A 68 -11.50 11.77 -3.37
C LEU A 68 -11.48 13.17 -4.00
N LEU A 69 -11.52 14.20 -3.18
CA LEU A 69 -11.51 15.59 -3.66
C LEU A 69 -10.18 16.02 -4.28
N SER A 70 -9.07 15.36 -3.95
CA SER A 70 -7.77 15.64 -4.56
C SER A 70 -7.67 15.19 -6.02
N LEU A 71 -8.62 14.40 -6.50
CA LEU A 71 -8.70 14.01 -7.93
C LEU A 71 -9.26 15.15 -8.80
N VAL A 72 -9.94 16.10 -8.19
CA VAL A 72 -10.62 17.18 -8.91
C VAL A 72 -9.72 18.41 -8.98
N PRO A 73 -9.64 19.11 -10.13
CA PRO A 73 -8.93 20.37 -10.25
C PRO A 73 -9.44 21.40 -9.23
N LYS A 74 -8.54 22.25 -8.73
CA LYS A 74 -8.88 23.25 -7.69
C LYS A 74 -9.96 24.23 -8.15
N ASP A 75 -9.88 24.66 -9.39
CA ASP A 75 -10.84 25.61 -9.99
C ASP A 75 -12.28 25.07 -9.95
N VAL A 76 -12.44 23.76 -10.26
CA VAL A 76 -13.75 23.09 -10.22
C VAL A 76 -14.24 22.91 -8.78
N LEU A 77 -13.34 22.65 -7.83
CA LEU A 77 -13.67 22.57 -6.41
C LEU A 77 -14.13 23.90 -5.84
N GLU A 78 -13.50 24.99 -6.23
CA GLU A 78 -13.89 26.36 -5.80
C GLU A 78 -15.25 26.74 -6.36
N GLN A 79 -15.49 26.43 -7.63
CA GLN A 79 -16.82 26.62 -8.24
C GLN A 79 -17.90 25.78 -7.56
N ALA A 80 -17.62 24.53 -7.21
CA ALA A 80 -18.57 23.66 -6.51
C ALA A 80 -18.88 24.12 -5.07
N LYS A 81 -18.00 24.88 -4.44
CA LYS A 81 -18.25 25.50 -3.12
C LYS A 81 -19.10 26.76 -3.19
N THR A 82 -18.96 27.54 -4.26
CA THR A 82 -19.65 28.80 -4.44
C THR A 82 -21.07 28.63 -5.00
N VAL A 83 -21.28 27.68 -5.89
CA VAL A 83 -22.55 27.42 -6.56
C VAL A 83 -23.25 26.23 -5.91
N LYS A 84 -24.27 26.49 -5.07
CA LYS A 84 -25.03 25.46 -4.34
C LYS A 84 -25.87 24.54 -5.23
N ASP A 85 -26.19 24.96 -6.44
CA ASP A 85 -27.08 24.23 -7.35
C ASP A 85 -26.37 23.22 -8.26
N LYS A 86 -25.05 23.18 -8.27
CA LYS A 86 -24.27 22.22 -9.08
C LYS A 86 -23.63 21.15 -8.21
N THR A 87 -24.16 19.93 -8.26
CA THR A 87 -23.54 18.75 -7.65
C THR A 87 -22.29 18.31 -8.43
N LEU A 88 -21.17 18.23 -7.73
CA LEU A 88 -19.92 17.73 -8.30
C LEU A 88 -20.01 16.25 -8.60
N THR A 89 -19.76 15.85 -9.84
CA THR A 89 -19.69 14.42 -10.24
C THR A 89 -18.23 14.00 -10.40
N ILE A 90 -17.82 12.98 -9.67
CA ILE A 90 -16.45 12.42 -9.71
C ILE A 90 -16.50 10.99 -10.20
N ASP A 91 -15.85 10.72 -11.32
CA ASP A 91 -15.67 9.38 -11.86
C ASP A 91 -14.26 8.87 -11.49
N VAL A 92 -14.18 8.00 -10.49
CA VAL A 92 -12.89 7.51 -9.98
C VAL A 92 -12.21 6.53 -10.95
N THR A 93 -12.95 5.92 -11.87
CA THR A 93 -12.37 5.00 -12.84
C THR A 93 -11.46 5.70 -13.84
N LYS A 94 -11.77 6.95 -14.20
CA LYS A 94 -10.92 7.78 -15.07
C LYS A 94 -9.55 8.09 -14.45
N TYR A 95 -9.45 8.00 -13.12
CA TYR A 95 -8.21 8.20 -12.37
C TYR A 95 -7.53 6.87 -11.97
N GLY A 96 -8.02 5.74 -12.51
CA GLY A 96 -7.44 4.42 -12.26
C GLY A 96 -7.85 3.77 -10.94
N TYR A 97 -8.87 4.28 -10.25
CA TYR A 97 -9.42 3.67 -9.04
C TYR A 97 -10.74 2.97 -9.34
N TYR A 98 -10.95 1.79 -8.75
CA TYR A 98 -12.16 0.98 -9.00
C TYR A 98 -13.05 0.87 -7.76
N LYS A 99 -12.47 0.98 -6.57
CA LYS A 99 -13.22 0.84 -5.31
C LYS A 99 -13.07 2.06 -4.41
N VAL A 100 -14.19 2.53 -3.87
CA VAL A 100 -14.24 3.64 -2.90
C VAL A 100 -14.42 3.09 -1.49
N LEU A 101 -13.55 3.54 -0.57
CA LEU A 101 -13.55 3.18 0.84
C LEU A 101 -13.94 4.37 1.72
N GLY A 102 -14.54 4.06 2.89
CA GLY A 102 -15.22 5.05 3.71
C GLY A 102 -14.32 5.91 4.63
N LYS A 103 -12.99 5.78 4.63
CA LYS A 103 -12.15 6.59 5.51
C LYS A 103 -12.21 8.08 5.15
N GLY A 104 -12.46 8.93 6.16
CA GLY A 104 -12.55 10.38 6.01
C GLY A 104 -13.98 10.92 5.98
N LYS A 105 -14.13 12.24 5.79
CA LYS A 105 -15.40 12.96 5.66
C LYS A 105 -15.41 13.75 4.36
N LEU A 106 -16.58 13.91 3.77
CA LEU A 106 -16.80 14.77 2.61
C LEU A 106 -17.38 16.11 3.08
N PRO A 107 -16.71 17.24 2.82
CA PRO A 107 -17.20 18.56 3.20
C PRO A 107 -18.29 19.12 2.27
N ILE A 108 -18.46 18.54 1.09
CA ILE A 108 -19.43 18.95 0.07
C ILE A 108 -20.18 17.74 -0.46
N PRO A 109 -21.43 17.87 -0.88
CA PRO A 109 -22.17 16.81 -1.54
C PRO A 109 -21.55 16.49 -2.89
N VAL A 110 -21.32 15.20 -3.16
CA VAL A 110 -20.71 14.73 -4.42
C VAL A 110 -21.43 13.50 -4.95
N VAL A 111 -21.54 13.40 -6.26
CA VAL A 111 -21.97 12.17 -6.96
C VAL A 111 -20.72 11.41 -7.36
N VAL A 112 -20.51 10.22 -6.80
CA VAL A 112 -19.32 9.41 -7.04
C VAL A 112 -19.67 8.24 -7.95
N LYS A 113 -18.95 8.12 -9.06
CA LYS A 113 -19.04 7.00 -9.99
C LYS A 113 -17.87 6.05 -9.76
N ALA A 114 -18.15 4.76 -9.48
CA ALA A 114 -17.14 3.72 -9.25
C ALA A 114 -17.69 2.33 -9.58
N LYS A 115 -16.79 1.33 -9.70
CA LYS A 115 -17.20 -0.07 -9.87
C LYS A 115 -17.63 -0.71 -8.54
N PHE A 116 -17.06 -0.27 -7.42
CA PHE A 116 -17.34 -0.85 -6.12
C PHE A 116 -17.36 0.23 -5.03
N PHE A 117 -18.25 0.08 -4.06
CA PHE A 117 -18.31 0.88 -2.84
C PHE A 117 -18.22 -0.03 -1.62
N SER A 118 -17.60 0.43 -0.53
CA SER A 118 -17.79 -0.20 0.77
C SER A 118 -19.08 0.31 1.42
N LYS A 119 -19.69 -0.47 2.31
CA LYS A 119 -20.89 -0.05 3.06
C LYS A 119 -20.69 1.29 3.78
N GLU A 120 -19.56 1.45 4.45
CA GLU A 120 -19.21 2.72 5.11
C GLU A 120 -19.06 3.90 4.14
N ALA A 121 -18.51 3.67 2.95
CA ALA A 121 -18.39 4.73 1.94
C ALA A 121 -19.76 5.19 1.47
N GLU A 122 -20.67 4.25 1.21
CA GLU A 122 -22.02 4.55 0.79
C GLU A 122 -22.78 5.36 1.84
N VAL A 123 -22.73 4.94 3.11
CA VAL A 123 -23.38 5.66 4.23
C VAL A 123 -22.83 7.09 4.31
N ARG A 124 -21.51 7.27 4.35
CA ARG A 124 -20.88 8.60 4.48
C ARG A 124 -21.11 9.52 3.29
N ILE A 125 -21.19 8.99 2.07
CA ILE A 125 -21.52 9.77 0.87
C ILE A 125 -22.97 10.24 0.95
N LYS A 126 -23.91 9.38 1.36
CA LYS A 126 -25.32 9.72 1.54
C LYS A 126 -25.53 10.72 2.69
N GLU A 127 -24.83 10.56 3.81
CA GLU A 127 -24.82 11.51 4.94
C GLU A 127 -24.36 12.91 4.51
N ALA A 128 -23.39 12.98 3.59
CA ALA A 128 -22.93 14.25 3.03
C ALA A 128 -23.88 14.85 1.97
N GLY A 129 -25.04 14.22 1.71
CA GLY A 129 -26.01 14.63 0.68
C GLY A 129 -25.61 14.27 -0.74
N GLY A 130 -24.64 13.37 -0.91
CA GLY A 130 -24.19 12.86 -2.20
C GLY A 130 -24.87 11.58 -2.65
N ALA A 131 -24.47 11.06 -3.81
CA ALA A 131 -24.97 9.80 -4.37
C ALA A 131 -23.85 8.90 -4.88
N CYS A 132 -24.07 7.58 -4.80
CA CYS A 132 -23.18 6.55 -5.33
C CYS A 132 -23.77 5.99 -6.64
N VAL A 133 -22.99 5.96 -7.69
CA VAL A 133 -23.35 5.42 -8.99
C VAL A 133 -22.41 4.28 -9.35
N LEU A 134 -22.96 3.10 -9.54
CA LEU A 134 -22.20 1.95 -10.04
C LEU A 134 -22.04 2.06 -11.56
N ILE A 135 -20.83 1.81 -12.03
CA ILE A 135 -20.48 1.71 -13.44
C ILE A 135 -19.83 0.37 -13.73
N ALA A 136 -20.06 -0.15 -14.93
CA ALA A 136 -19.50 -1.43 -15.37
C ALA A 136 -17.97 -1.38 -15.61
#